data_560d919cb1fe154e30d8fe2b2599cf9b
#
_entry.id   560d919cb1fe154e30d8fe2b2599cf9b
#
_cell.length_a   1.000
_cell.length_b   1.000
_cell.length_c   1.000
_cell.angle_alpha   90.00
_cell.angle_beta   90.00
_cell.angle_gamma   90.00
#
_symmetry.space_group_name_H-M   'P 1'
#
loop_
_entity.id
_entity.type
_entity.pdbx_description
1 polymer ?
#
loop_
_entity_poly.entity_id
_entity_poly.type
_entity_poly.pdbx_seq_one_letter_code
_entity_poly.pdbx_strand_id
1 'polypeptide(L)'
;MINNINYDLKYSVECLLGIERAILSSLISVNNADKIEDCLKIIEANDFYYDQHGIIYDSIISLHNNDQRVDENNVFLANQTNINEQYYIDVIATTPLDSITDSIKKLKEYSLQRQIITLAAKIKEGDFSQIIKLQELQDKLENLV
;
A
#
# COMPACT_ATOMS: atom_id res chain seq x y z
N MET A 1 -1.72 -24.35 -4.01
CA MET A 1 -1.60 -23.34 -2.98
C MET A 1 -0.66 -22.22 -3.34
N ILE A 2 0.67 -22.40 -3.29
CA ILE A 2 1.58 -21.34 -3.76
C ILE A 2 1.28 -20.99 -5.22
N ASN A 3 1.02 -21.97 -6.06
CA ASN A 3 0.67 -21.74 -7.46
C ASN A 3 -0.64 -20.96 -7.62
N ASN A 4 -1.64 -21.24 -6.79
CA ASN A 4 -2.89 -20.51 -6.80
C ASN A 4 -2.71 -19.05 -6.35
N ILE A 5 -1.89 -18.84 -5.32
CA ILE A 5 -1.57 -17.49 -4.83
C ILE A 5 -0.86 -16.70 -5.93
N ASN A 6 0.13 -17.29 -6.62
CA ASN A 6 0.84 -16.64 -7.71
C ASN A 6 -0.10 -16.28 -8.87
N TYR A 7 -1.03 -17.18 -9.19
CA TYR A 7 -2.00 -16.96 -10.24
C TYR A 7 -2.94 -15.81 -9.86
N ASP A 8 -3.44 -15.80 -8.64
CA ASP A 8 -4.33 -14.76 -8.15
C ASP A 8 -3.65 -13.39 -8.14
N LEU A 9 -2.38 -13.30 -7.72
CA LEU A 9 -1.63 -12.06 -7.75
C LEU A 9 -1.44 -11.55 -9.18
N LYS A 10 -1.07 -12.43 -10.11
CA LYS A 10 -0.91 -12.06 -11.51
C LYS A 10 -2.20 -11.51 -12.10
N TYR A 11 -3.33 -12.11 -11.75
CA TYR A 11 -4.64 -11.69 -12.24
C TYR A 11 -5.10 -10.39 -11.60
N SER A 12 -4.70 -10.15 -10.34
CA SER A 12 -5.19 -9.05 -9.50
C SER A 12 -4.37 -7.76 -9.62
N VAL A 13 -3.26 -7.73 -10.36
CA VAL A 13 -2.36 -6.56 -10.39
C VAL A 13 -3.08 -5.30 -10.83
N GLU A 14 -3.85 -5.35 -11.91
CA GLU A 14 -4.58 -4.17 -12.39
C GLU A 14 -5.61 -3.68 -11.38
N CYS A 15 -6.34 -4.61 -10.76
CA CYS A 15 -7.29 -4.29 -9.69
C CYS A 15 -6.57 -3.68 -8.49
N LEU A 16 -5.42 -4.24 -8.12
CA LEU A 16 -4.62 -3.74 -7.01
C LEU A 16 -4.15 -2.31 -7.26
N LEU A 17 -3.63 -2.02 -8.44
CA LEU A 17 -3.19 -0.66 -8.78
C LEU A 17 -4.35 0.34 -8.68
N GLY A 18 -5.55 -0.05 -9.10
CA GLY A 18 -6.75 0.76 -8.98
C GLY A 18 -7.13 1.01 -7.51
N ILE A 19 -7.04 0.00 -6.66
CA ILE A 19 -7.29 0.12 -5.22
C ILE A 19 -6.28 1.08 -4.60
N GLU A 20 -4.99 0.95 -4.95
CA GLU A 20 -3.94 1.81 -4.42
C GLU A 20 -4.16 3.26 -4.78
N ARG A 21 -4.49 3.56 -6.05
CA ARG A 21 -4.81 4.92 -6.48
C ARG A 21 -6.02 5.48 -5.75
N ALA A 22 -7.06 4.68 -5.57
CA ALA A 22 -8.27 5.12 -4.88
C ALA A 22 -8.02 5.43 -3.40
N ILE A 23 -7.18 4.65 -2.74
CA ILE A 23 -6.75 4.93 -1.36
C ILE A 23 -6.02 6.27 -1.30
N LEU A 24 -5.02 6.48 -2.15
CA LEU A 24 -4.26 7.73 -2.17
C LEU A 24 -5.14 8.95 -2.47
N SER A 25 -6.00 8.84 -3.45
CA SER A 25 -6.97 9.89 -3.78
C SER A 25 -7.86 10.22 -2.59
N SER A 26 -8.29 9.21 -1.84
CA SER A 26 -9.11 9.40 -0.64
C SER A 26 -8.37 10.13 0.47
N LEU A 27 -7.07 9.89 0.61
CA LEU A 27 -6.23 10.54 1.62
C LEU A 27 -5.94 12.01 1.27
N ILE A 28 -5.99 12.36 0.00
CA ILE A 28 -5.72 13.72 -0.47
C ILE A 28 -7.00 14.57 -0.49
N SER A 29 -8.17 13.94 -0.36
CA SER A 29 -9.46 14.64 -0.39
C SER A 29 -9.75 15.36 0.93
N VAL A 30 -10.81 16.19 0.94
CA VAL A 30 -11.23 16.92 2.15
C VAL A 30 -11.66 15.97 3.27
N ASN A 31 -11.50 16.41 4.53
CA ASN A 31 -11.87 15.64 5.73
C ASN A 31 -11.15 14.28 5.80
N ASN A 32 -9.85 14.31 5.54
CA ASN A 32 -9.05 13.10 5.37
C ASN A 32 -8.32 12.63 6.64
N ALA A 33 -8.36 13.38 7.73
CA ALA A 33 -7.57 13.07 8.94
C ALA A 33 -7.85 11.67 9.48
N ASP A 34 -9.12 11.30 9.62
CA ASP A 34 -9.50 9.98 10.13
C ASP A 34 -9.06 8.86 9.19
N LYS A 35 -9.16 9.08 7.89
CA LYS A 35 -8.71 8.11 6.89
C LYS A 35 -7.21 7.89 6.96
N ILE A 36 -6.43 8.95 7.15
CA ILE A 36 -4.98 8.86 7.30
C ILE A 36 -4.64 8.05 8.57
N GLU A 37 -5.30 8.34 9.69
CA GLU A 37 -5.08 7.60 10.93
C GLU A 37 -5.43 6.12 10.80
N ASP A 38 -6.49 5.78 10.08
CA ASP A 38 -6.85 4.39 9.81
C ASP A 38 -5.76 3.68 9.00
N CYS A 39 -5.19 4.36 7.99
CA CYS A 39 -4.10 3.82 7.20
C CYS A 39 -2.86 3.56 8.05
N LEU A 40 -2.48 4.50 8.92
CA LEU A 40 -1.30 4.39 9.76
C LEU A 40 -1.31 3.14 10.66
N LYS A 41 -2.48 2.67 11.04
CA LYS A 41 -2.62 1.47 11.89
C LYS A 41 -2.35 0.17 11.14
N ILE A 42 -2.47 0.16 9.81
CA ILE A 42 -2.51 -1.08 9.04
C ILE A 42 -1.41 -1.14 7.99
N ILE A 43 -1.15 -0.06 7.24
CA ILE A 43 -0.27 -0.07 6.08
C ILE A 43 0.91 0.87 6.22
N GLU A 44 2.00 0.50 5.55
CA GLU A 44 3.21 1.29 5.38
C GLU A 44 3.47 1.54 3.90
N ALA A 45 4.39 2.43 3.57
CA ALA A 45 4.74 2.74 2.18
C ALA A 45 5.16 1.50 1.39
N ASN A 46 5.90 0.59 2.03
CA ASN A 46 6.37 -0.64 1.38
C ASN A 46 5.26 -1.63 1.06
N ASP A 47 4.06 -1.45 1.61
CA ASP A 47 2.93 -2.31 1.29
C ASP A 47 2.34 -2.03 -0.10
N PHE A 48 2.60 -0.84 -0.66
CA PHE A 48 2.13 -0.51 -2.01
C PHE A 48 2.93 -1.30 -3.05
N TYR A 49 2.23 -1.87 -4.01
CA TYR A 49 2.84 -2.64 -5.08
C TYR A 49 3.66 -1.76 -6.02
N TYR A 50 3.14 -0.57 -6.34
CA TYR A 50 3.81 0.36 -7.24
C TYR A 50 4.60 1.40 -6.44
N ASP A 51 5.88 1.52 -6.73
CA ASP A 51 6.80 2.38 -5.97
C ASP A 51 6.33 3.82 -5.88
N GLN A 52 5.78 4.38 -6.96
CA GLN A 52 5.26 5.76 -6.95
C GLN A 52 4.14 5.93 -5.91
N HIS A 53 3.31 4.93 -5.70
CA HIS A 53 2.26 4.98 -4.69
C HIS A 53 2.85 5.07 -3.28
N GLY A 54 3.89 4.30 -3.00
CA GLY A 54 4.60 4.38 -1.72
C GLY A 54 5.23 5.74 -1.48
N ILE A 55 5.83 6.33 -2.51
CA ILE A 55 6.43 7.67 -2.44
C ILE A 55 5.36 8.73 -2.15
N ILE A 56 4.23 8.67 -2.82
CA ILE A 56 3.10 9.58 -2.58
C ILE A 56 2.58 9.40 -1.17
N TYR A 57 2.42 8.16 -0.72
CA TYR A 57 1.97 7.87 0.63
C TYR A 57 2.91 8.45 1.69
N ASP A 58 4.22 8.31 1.51
CA ASP A 58 5.22 8.90 2.43
C ASP A 58 5.07 10.42 2.52
N SER A 59 4.79 11.10 1.41
CA SER A 59 4.54 12.54 1.42
C SER A 59 3.31 12.89 2.26
N ILE A 60 2.23 12.12 2.10
CA ILE A 60 0.99 12.30 2.87
C ILE A 60 1.26 12.15 4.37
N ILE A 61 1.93 11.08 4.74
CA ILE A 61 2.22 10.78 6.15
C ILE A 61 3.17 11.81 6.76
N SER A 62 4.17 12.25 6.02
CA SER A 62 5.09 13.29 6.48
C SER A 62 4.36 14.60 6.78
N LEU A 63 3.48 15.05 5.89
CA LEU A 63 2.68 16.23 6.12
C LEU A 63 1.77 16.07 7.34
N HIS A 64 1.08 14.94 7.44
CA HIS A 64 0.17 14.66 8.54
C HIS A 64 0.91 14.66 9.89
N ASN A 65 2.06 14.02 9.97
CA ASN A 65 2.84 13.93 11.20
C ASN A 65 3.44 15.28 11.62
N ASN A 66 3.60 16.22 10.69
CA ASN A 66 4.12 17.55 10.97
C ASN A 66 2.98 18.60 11.09
N ASP A 67 1.76 18.14 11.26
CA ASP A 67 0.57 18.99 11.38
C ASP A 67 0.39 19.97 10.22
N GLN A 68 0.86 19.57 9.04
CA GLN A 68 0.70 20.34 7.81
C GLN A 68 -0.51 19.84 7.03
N ARG A 69 -1.11 20.74 6.26
CA ARG A 69 -2.30 20.41 5.49
C ARG A 69 -1.97 19.39 4.39
N VAL A 70 -2.74 18.31 4.34
CA VAL A 70 -2.64 17.28 3.30
C VAL A 70 -3.62 17.62 2.19
N ASP A 71 -3.11 18.18 1.10
CA ASP A 71 -3.87 18.49 -0.10
C ASP A 71 -3.03 18.21 -1.35
N GLU A 72 -3.64 18.38 -2.53
CA GLU A 72 -3.01 18.03 -3.81
C GLU A 72 -1.66 18.74 -4.00
N ASN A 73 -1.58 20.01 -3.71
CA ASN A 73 -0.37 20.80 -3.91
C ASN A 73 0.70 20.44 -2.89
N ASN A 74 0.34 20.38 -1.62
CA ASN A 74 1.30 20.11 -0.55
C ASN A 74 1.91 18.71 -0.66
N VAL A 75 1.12 17.73 -1.03
CA VAL A 75 1.62 16.35 -1.21
C VAL A 75 2.66 16.30 -2.32
N PHE A 76 2.38 16.94 -3.45
CA PHE A 76 3.36 16.97 -4.56
C PHE A 76 4.62 17.72 -4.15
N LEU A 77 4.48 18.92 -3.57
CA LEU A 77 5.63 19.75 -3.20
C LEU A 77 6.50 19.14 -2.13
N ALA A 78 5.93 18.33 -1.24
CA ALA A 78 6.69 17.68 -0.16
C ALA A 78 7.77 16.73 -0.69
N ASN A 79 7.60 16.18 -1.89
CA ASN A 79 8.56 15.24 -2.46
C ASN A 79 8.60 15.32 -3.99
N GLN A 80 8.57 16.55 -4.54
CA GLN A 80 8.42 16.76 -5.98
C GLN A 80 9.56 16.17 -6.82
N THR A 81 10.75 16.00 -6.25
CA THR A 81 11.89 15.43 -6.96
C THR A 81 11.72 13.93 -7.23
N ASN A 82 10.91 13.25 -6.43
CA ASN A 82 10.71 11.80 -6.52
C ASN A 82 9.33 11.43 -7.05
N ILE A 83 8.36 12.35 -7.05
CA ILE A 83 7.03 12.10 -7.57
C ILE A 83 6.99 12.46 -9.06
N ASN A 84 6.56 11.52 -9.89
CA ASN A 84 6.30 11.77 -11.30
C ASN A 84 5.01 12.60 -11.42
N GLU A 85 5.13 13.83 -11.88
CA GLU A 85 3.99 14.76 -11.94
C GLU A 85 2.86 14.25 -12.82
N GLN A 86 3.18 13.71 -13.99
CA GLN A 86 2.17 13.21 -14.92
C GLN A 86 1.37 12.06 -14.30
N TYR A 87 2.05 11.15 -13.64
CA TYR A 87 1.39 10.04 -12.96
C TYR A 87 0.59 10.50 -11.73
N TYR A 88 1.11 11.50 -11.00
CA TYR A 88 0.42 12.07 -9.84
C TYR A 88 -0.95 12.64 -10.24
N ILE A 89 -1.03 13.29 -11.40
CA ILE A 89 -2.29 13.81 -11.92
C ILE A 89 -3.30 12.67 -12.09
N ASP A 90 -2.87 11.52 -12.59
CA ASP A 90 -3.74 10.34 -12.73
C ASP A 90 -4.23 9.84 -11.37
N VAL A 91 -3.38 9.89 -10.36
CA VAL A 91 -3.76 9.48 -8.99
C VAL A 91 -4.84 10.40 -8.43
N ILE A 92 -4.64 11.71 -8.47
CA ILE A 92 -5.61 12.66 -7.91
C ILE A 92 -6.91 12.72 -8.71
N ALA A 93 -6.89 12.31 -9.98
CA ALA A 93 -8.09 12.21 -10.81
C ALA A 93 -8.93 10.96 -10.51
N THR A 94 -8.40 10.03 -9.73
CA THR A 94 -9.12 8.80 -9.36
C THR A 94 -10.23 9.13 -8.36
N THR A 95 -11.39 8.51 -8.52
CA THR A 95 -12.54 8.72 -7.62
C THR A 95 -12.19 8.26 -6.21
N PRO A 96 -12.31 9.14 -5.20
CA PRO A 96 -12.10 8.75 -3.81
C PRO A 96 -13.10 7.71 -3.33
N LEU A 97 -12.70 6.92 -2.32
CA LEU A 97 -13.55 5.94 -1.67
C LEU A 97 -14.35 6.60 -0.54
N ASP A 98 -15.60 6.19 -0.37
CA ASP A 98 -16.42 6.62 0.78
C ASP A 98 -15.85 6.07 2.09
N SER A 99 -15.46 4.78 2.07
CA SER A 99 -14.82 4.11 3.20
C SER A 99 -13.58 3.37 2.69
N ILE A 100 -12.47 3.53 3.38
CA ILE A 100 -11.20 2.91 2.98
C ILE A 100 -10.86 1.65 3.76
N THR A 101 -11.62 1.31 4.80
CA THR A 101 -11.27 0.23 5.72
C THR A 101 -11.02 -1.10 5.00
N ASP A 102 -11.96 -1.51 4.15
CA ASP A 102 -11.82 -2.76 3.41
C ASP A 102 -10.68 -2.71 2.40
N SER A 103 -10.50 -1.56 1.76
CA SER A 103 -9.45 -1.38 0.75
C SER A 103 -8.05 -1.44 1.35
N ILE A 104 -7.82 -0.83 2.51
CA ILE A 104 -6.50 -0.90 3.17
C ILE A 104 -6.20 -2.30 3.69
N LYS A 105 -7.20 -3.04 4.16
CA LYS A 105 -7.02 -4.45 4.53
C LYS A 105 -6.66 -5.30 3.31
N LYS A 106 -7.33 -5.05 2.19
CA LYS A 106 -7.04 -5.74 0.92
C LYS A 106 -5.62 -5.46 0.46
N LEU A 107 -5.20 -4.21 0.51
CA LEU A 107 -3.83 -3.82 0.16
C LEU A 107 -2.82 -4.56 1.05
N LYS A 108 -3.05 -4.58 2.36
CA LYS A 108 -2.18 -5.27 3.31
C LYS A 108 -2.14 -6.77 3.05
N GLU A 109 -3.29 -7.38 2.78
CA GLU A 109 -3.39 -8.80 2.43
C GLU A 109 -2.50 -9.14 1.23
N TYR A 110 -2.61 -8.37 0.14
CA TYR A 110 -1.78 -8.58 -1.04
C TYR A 110 -0.29 -8.38 -0.75
N SER A 111 0.04 -7.37 0.06
CA SER A 111 1.44 -7.13 0.46
C SER A 111 2.01 -8.33 1.22
N LEU A 112 1.28 -8.84 2.20
CA LEU A 112 1.70 -10.00 2.98
C LEU A 112 1.83 -11.25 2.09
N GLN A 113 0.91 -11.45 1.17
CA GLN A 113 0.98 -12.58 0.23
C GLN A 113 2.25 -12.51 -0.63
N ARG A 114 2.59 -11.32 -1.15
CA ARG A 114 3.82 -11.14 -1.94
C ARG A 114 5.06 -11.45 -1.11
N GLN A 115 5.11 -10.99 0.13
CA GLN A 115 6.23 -11.25 1.03
C GLN A 115 6.37 -12.75 1.34
N ILE A 116 5.26 -13.42 1.58
CA ILE A 116 5.23 -14.88 1.82
C ILE A 116 5.77 -15.63 0.61
N ILE A 117 5.32 -15.28 -0.60
CA ILE A 117 5.79 -15.92 -1.83
C ILE A 117 7.30 -15.74 -2.00
N THR A 118 7.81 -14.55 -1.75
CA THR A 118 9.25 -14.24 -1.86
C THR A 118 10.06 -15.08 -0.87
N LEU A 119 9.62 -15.17 0.38
CA LEU A 119 10.31 -15.95 1.40
C LEU A 119 10.22 -17.45 1.13
N ALA A 120 9.07 -17.94 0.68
CA ALA A 120 8.90 -19.33 0.32
C ALA A 120 9.87 -19.73 -0.80
N ALA A 121 10.09 -18.86 -1.78
CA ALA A 121 11.06 -19.09 -2.85
C ALA A 121 12.50 -19.20 -2.31
N LYS A 122 12.88 -18.32 -1.38
CA LYS A 122 14.20 -18.36 -0.73
C LYS A 122 14.42 -19.65 0.06
N ILE A 123 13.41 -20.10 0.79
CA ILE A 123 13.46 -21.34 1.55
C ILE A 123 13.62 -22.53 0.60
N LYS A 124 12.89 -22.55 -0.52
CA LYS A 124 12.99 -23.57 -1.55
C LYS A 124 14.41 -23.64 -2.14
N GLU A 125 15.11 -22.52 -2.22
CA GLU A 125 16.49 -22.43 -2.69
C GLU A 125 17.52 -22.84 -1.61
N GLY A 126 17.07 -23.14 -0.38
CA GLY A 126 17.91 -23.60 0.71
C GLY A 126 18.19 -22.59 1.80
N ASP A 127 17.62 -21.39 1.74
CA ASP A 127 17.79 -20.37 2.78
C ASP A 127 16.77 -20.60 3.91
N PHE A 128 17.08 -21.57 4.79
CA PHE A 128 16.18 -21.93 5.89
C PHE A 128 16.13 -20.90 7.01
N SER A 129 16.99 -19.89 6.99
CA SER A 129 16.96 -18.80 7.99
C SER A 129 15.67 -17.99 7.92
N GLN A 130 14.93 -18.09 6.81
CA GLN A 130 13.71 -17.34 6.59
C GLN A 130 12.43 -18.00 7.14
N ILE A 131 12.54 -19.21 7.73
CA ILE A 131 11.36 -19.96 8.18
C ILE A 131 10.58 -19.20 9.27
N ILE A 132 11.27 -18.63 10.26
CA ILE A 132 10.63 -17.89 11.35
C ILE A 132 9.92 -16.66 10.80
N LYS A 133 10.55 -15.95 9.87
CA LYS A 133 9.96 -14.78 9.22
C LYS A 133 8.70 -15.15 8.45
N LEU A 134 8.72 -16.29 7.75
CA LEU A 134 7.55 -16.78 7.03
C LEU A 134 6.38 -17.05 7.97
N GLN A 135 6.62 -17.68 9.12
CA GLN A 135 5.61 -17.92 10.13
C GLN A 135 5.01 -16.62 10.67
N GLU A 136 5.85 -15.62 10.94
CA GLU A 136 5.40 -14.30 11.39
C GLU A 136 4.47 -13.65 10.37
N LEU A 137 4.79 -13.73 9.08
CA LEU A 137 3.97 -13.15 8.02
C LEU A 137 2.64 -13.89 7.89
N GLN A 138 2.64 -15.22 8.01
CA GLN A 138 1.41 -16.01 7.99
C GLN A 138 0.49 -15.65 9.16
N ASP A 139 1.04 -15.46 10.35
CA ASP A 139 0.28 -15.02 11.51
C ASP A 139 -0.35 -13.65 11.30
N LYS A 140 0.42 -12.71 10.75
CA LYS A 140 -0.11 -11.37 10.41
C LYS A 140 -1.26 -11.45 9.42
N LEU A 141 -1.14 -12.31 8.41
CA LEU A 141 -2.19 -12.48 7.40
C LEU A 141 -3.46 -13.05 8.03
N GLU A 142 -3.35 -14.05 8.89
CA GLU A 142 -4.48 -14.66 9.59
C GLU A 142 -5.17 -13.65 10.52
N ASN A 143 -4.42 -12.77 11.17
CA ASN A 143 -4.94 -11.79 12.12
C ASN A 143 -5.51 -10.54 11.45
N LEU A 144 -5.37 -10.41 10.15
CA LEU A 144 -5.83 -9.24 9.41
C LEU A 144 -7.35 -9.18 9.25
N VAL A 145 -8.01 -10.30 9.38
CA VAL A 145 -9.46 -10.45 9.17
C VAL A 145 -10.28 -9.79 10.29
#